data_b144b939ed0425102ae8c88aa765fd18
#
_entry.id   b144b939ed0425102ae8c88aa765fd18
#
_cell.length_a   1.000
_cell.length_b   1.000
_cell.length_c   1.000
_cell.angle_alpha   90.00
_cell.angle_beta   90.00
_cell.angle_gamma   90.00
#
_symmetry.space_group_name_H-M   'P 1'
#
loop_
_entity.id
_entity.type
_entity.pdbx_description
1 polymer ?
#
loop_
_entity_poly.entity_id
_entity_poly.type
_entity_poly.pdbx_seq_one_letter_code
_entity_poly.pdbx_strand_id
1 'polypeptide(L)'
;NISDAEGFGLGTLESLSCGTPIIVTMTGGLQEQVTDGKNWFGIGIEPSSKAVIGSQDVPYIYEDRVNKEDFIAALTKMVEMTPEEREALGQAGREHVQKNYSFEKFTKDWIEVVDDVVEKHGSWETRKNYKTYEFTEL
;
A
#
# COMPACT_ATOMS: atom_id res chain seq x y z
N ASN A 1 8.92 7.39 4.69
CA ASN A 1 8.76 6.09 5.37
C ASN A 1 9.69 5.06 4.73
N ILE A 2 10.68 4.59 5.46
CA ILE A 2 11.67 3.61 5.02
C ILE A 2 11.50 2.28 5.78
N SER A 3 10.27 1.86 5.97
CA SER A 3 9.97 0.58 6.61
C SER A 3 10.54 -0.60 5.82
N ASP A 4 10.99 -1.60 6.54
CA ASP A 4 11.46 -2.88 5.98
C ASP A 4 10.29 -3.76 5.51
N ALA A 5 9.13 -3.56 6.13
CA ALA A 5 7.85 -4.15 5.73
C ALA A 5 6.73 -3.19 6.16
N GLU A 6 5.74 -3.00 5.32
CA GLU A 6 4.60 -2.14 5.61
C GLU A 6 3.33 -2.76 5.04
N GLY A 7 2.29 -2.83 5.85
CA GLY A 7 1.00 -3.31 5.38
C GLY A 7 0.32 -2.31 4.47
N PHE A 8 0.00 -1.14 5.00
CA PHE A 8 -0.71 -0.09 4.26
C PHE A 8 0.04 1.25 4.22
N GLY A 9 0.53 1.77 5.36
CA GLY A 9 1.25 3.02 5.44
C GLY A 9 0.35 4.25 5.64
N LEU A 10 -0.42 4.28 6.71
CA LEU A 10 -1.33 5.41 7.02
C LEU A 10 -0.61 6.76 7.05
N GLY A 11 0.56 6.84 7.70
CA GLY A 11 1.30 8.11 7.82
C GLY A 11 1.76 8.69 6.49
N THR A 12 2.05 7.84 5.49
CA THR A 12 2.39 8.30 4.13
C THR A 12 1.15 8.78 3.38
N LEU A 13 0.02 8.09 3.55
CA LEU A 13 -1.25 8.51 2.98
C LEU A 13 -1.70 9.86 3.56
N GLU A 14 -1.57 10.06 4.87
CA GLU A 14 -1.86 11.31 5.55
C GLU A 14 -0.96 12.45 5.04
N SER A 15 0.33 12.18 4.84
CA SER A 15 1.27 13.14 4.25
C SER A 15 0.85 13.57 2.84
N LEU A 16 0.52 12.61 1.97
CA LEU A 16 0.03 12.90 0.63
C LEU A 16 -1.29 13.67 0.66
N SER A 17 -2.21 13.34 1.57
CA SER A 17 -3.48 14.07 1.70
C SER A 17 -3.29 15.52 2.10
N CYS A 18 -2.20 15.85 2.79
CA CYS A 18 -1.77 17.22 3.09
C CYS A 18 -1.00 17.90 1.94
N GLY A 19 -0.78 17.21 0.82
CA GLY A 19 0.02 17.74 -0.28
C GLY A 19 1.53 17.70 -0.02
N THR A 20 1.98 16.84 0.90
CA THR A 20 3.40 16.66 1.20
C THR A 20 3.94 15.46 0.41
N PRO A 21 4.93 15.65 -0.48
CA PRO A 21 5.53 14.54 -1.20
C PRO A 21 6.28 13.59 -0.26
N ILE A 22 6.32 12.32 -0.61
CA ILE A 22 6.87 11.25 0.24
C ILE A 22 8.15 10.64 -0.35
N ILE A 23 8.98 10.09 0.53
CA ILE A 23 10.06 9.16 0.18
C ILE A 23 9.75 7.85 0.89
N VAL A 24 9.67 6.75 0.14
CA VAL A 24 9.25 5.46 0.68
C VAL A 24 10.08 4.31 0.13
N THR A 25 10.22 3.24 0.92
CA THR A 25 10.64 1.93 0.40
C THR A 25 9.53 1.36 -0.48
N MET A 26 9.89 0.78 -1.61
CA MET A 26 8.95 0.10 -2.51
C MET A 26 8.56 -1.26 -1.92
N THR A 27 7.78 -1.22 -0.82
CA THR A 27 7.31 -2.40 -0.07
C THR A 27 5.85 -2.25 0.31
N GLY A 28 5.11 -3.35 0.31
CA GLY A 28 3.69 -3.39 0.71
C GLY A 28 2.84 -2.30 0.08
N GLY A 29 1.93 -1.72 0.84
CA GLY A 29 1.02 -0.66 0.39
C GLY A 29 1.68 0.67 0.01
N LEU A 30 2.94 0.90 0.42
CA LEU A 30 3.67 2.12 0.04
C LEU A 30 3.87 2.25 -1.47
N GLN A 31 3.97 1.14 -2.18
CA GLN A 31 4.12 1.11 -3.63
C GLN A 31 2.92 1.76 -4.32
N GLU A 32 1.71 1.43 -3.91
CA GLU A 32 0.47 1.95 -4.49
C GLU A 32 0.21 3.41 -4.10
N GLN A 33 0.83 3.89 -3.03
CA GLN A 33 0.73 5.26 -2.58
C GLN A 33 1.69 6.20 -3.31
N VAL A 34 2.90 5.73 -3.60
CA VAL A 34 3.94 6.57 -4.22
C VAL A 34 3.81 6.66 -5.74
N THR A 35 3.12 5.72 -6.36
CA THR A 35 2.89 5.69 -7.81
C THR A 35 1.60 4.96 -8.17
N ASP A 36 0.99 5.35 -9.29
CA ASP A 36 -0.11 4.61 -9.94
C ASP A 36 0.38 3.74 -11.12
N GLY A 37 1.69 3.53 -11.22
CA GLY A 37 2.34 2.82 -12.31
C GLY A 37 2.66 3.67 -13.55
N LYS A 38 2.16 4.92 -13.61
CA LYS A 38 2.44 5.90 -14.67
C LYS A 38 2.99 7.20 -14.10
N ASN A 39 2.38 7.70 -13.05
CA ASN A 39 2.73 8.93 -12.37
C ASN A 39 3.37 8.62 -11.02
N TRP A 40 4.27 9.51 -10.60
CA TRP A 40 4.90 9.43 -9.30
C TRP A 40 4.42 10.59 -8.42
N PHE A 41 4.19 10.29 -7.15
CA PHE A 41 3.71 11.23 -6.13
C PHE A 41 4.74 11.45 -5.02
N GLY A 42 5.92 10.91 -5.21
CA GLY A 42 7.05 10.94 -4.31
C GLY A 42 8.25 10.24 -4.93
N ILE A 43 9.17 9.79 -4.08
CA ILE A 43 10.34 9.03 -4.49
C ILE A 43 10.24 7.63 -3.89
N GLY A 44 10.18 6.61 -4.74
CA GLY A 44 10.29 5.20 -4.36
C GLY A 44 11.75 4.78 -4.32
N ILE A 45 12.13 4.03 -3.30
CA ILE A 45 13.45 3.41 -3.16
C ILE A 45 13.26 1.91 -3.30
N GLU A 46 13.82 1.34 -4.36
CA GLU A 46 13.79 -0.10 -4.56
C GLU A 46 14.63 -0.81 -3.48
N PRO A 47 14.13 -1.89 -2.89
CA PRO A 47 14.91 -2.66 -1.95
C PRO A 47 16.18 -3.23 -2.58
N SER A 48 17.31 -3.01 -1.95
CA SER A 48 18.61 -3.53 -2.40
C SER A 48 18.81 -5.02 -2.07
N SER A 49 18.09 -5.50 -1.08
CA SER A 49 18.11 -6.91 -0.65
C SER A 49 16.88 -7.26 0.18
N LYS A 50 16.70 -8.58 0.44
CA LYS A 50 15.70 -9.09 1.37
C LYS A 50 16.38 -9.87 2.47
N ALA A 51 15.95 -9.64 3.70
CA ALA A 51 16.33 -10.46 4.85
C ALA A 51 15.24 -11.50 5.14
N VAL A 52 15.63 -12.71 5.42
CA VAL A 52 14.73 -13.72 5.99
C VAL A 52 14.81 -13.58 7.49
N ILE A 53 13.70 -13.21 8.10
CA ILE A 53 13.52 -13.17 9.54
C ILE A 53 12.43 -14.17 9.93
N GLY A 54 12.21 -14.32 11.19
CA GLY A 54 11.16 -15.17 11.72
C GLY A 54 11.61 -15.93 12.96
N SER A 55 10.70 -16.71 13.47
CA SER A 55 10.91 -17.61 14.60
C SER A 55 10.59 -19.05 14.20
N GLN A 56 10.75 -19.97 15.13
CA GLN A 56 10.32 -21.36 14.92
C GLN A 56 8.81 -21.46 14.67
N ASP A 57 8.03 -20.59 15.32
CA ASP A 57 6.57 -20.56 15.20
C ASP A 57 6.07 -19.89 13.92
N VAL A 58 6.82 -18.87 13.43
CA VAL A 58 6.51 -18.13 12.21
C VAL A 58 7.78 -18.02 11.36
N PRO A 59 8.14 -19.07 10.63
CA PRO A 59 9.33 -19.07 9.79
C PRO A 59 9.13 -18.31 8.47
N TYR A 60 10.25 -17.97 7.84
CA TYR A 60 10.27 -17.41 6.47
C TYR A 60 9.56 -16.08 6.30
N ILE A 61 9.59 -15.20 7.30
CA ILE A 61 9.17 -13.80 7.12
C ILE A 61 10.27 -13.09 6.32
N TYR A 62 9.89 -12.43 5.24
CA TYR A 62 10.80 -11.66 4.42
C TYR A 62 10.62 -10.17 4.71
N GLU A 63 11.72 -9.46 4.88
CA GLU A 63 11.75 -8.02 5.01
C GLU A 63 12.67 -7.41 3.96
N ASP A 64 12.24 -6.30 3.41
CA ASP A 64 13.00 -5.51 2.45
C ASP A 64 14.08 -4.69 3.17
N ARG A 65 15.21 -4.49 2.51
CA ARG A 65 16.32 -3.68 3.03
C ARG A 65 16.72 -2.63 2.02
N VAL A 66 16.80 -1.40 2.48
CA VAL A 66 17.31 -0.26 1.70
C VAL A 66 18.75 -0.02 2.09
N ASN A 67 19.64 0.18 1.12
CA ASN A 67 21.00 0.57 1.41
C ASN A 67 21.11 2.09 1.67
N LYS A 68 22.21 2.49 2.27
CA LYS A 68 22.46 3.88 2.64
C LYS A 68 22.58 4.78 1.43
N GLU A 69 23.20 4.29 0.38
CA GLU A 69 23.49 5.05 -0.85
C GLU A 69 22.19 5.44 -1.57
N ASP A 70 21.25 4.50 -1.73
CA ASP A 70 19.96 4.75 -2.35
C ASP A 70 19.09 5.68 -1.50
N PHE A 71 19.14 5.53 -0.17
CA PHE A 71 18.45 6.44 0.73
C PHE A 71 19.00 7.88 0.63
N ILE A 72 20.32 8.05 0.62
CA ILE A 72 20.95 9.37 0.44
C ILE A 72 20.59 9.95 -0.93
N ALA A 73 20.63 9.14 -1.99
CA ALA A 73 20.26 9.59 -3.33
C ALA A 73 18.81 10.09 -3.38
N ALA A 74 17.86 9.38 -2.76
CA ALA A 74 16.47 9.79 -2.69
C ALA A 74 16.30 11.12 -1.90
N LEU A 75 16.97 11.26 -0.76
CA LEU A 75 16.98 12.52 0.00
C LEU A 75 17.56 13.66 -0.81
N THR A 76 18.70 13.46 -1.44
CA THR A 76 19.37 14.48 -2.26
C THR A 76 18.45 14.92 -3.40
N LYS A 77 17.84 13.97 -4.11
CA LYS A 77 16.89 14.27 -5.18
C LYS A 77 15.71 15.13 -4.68
N MET A 78 15.16 14.83 -3.50
CA MET A 78 14.04 15.60 -2.93
C MET A 78 14.48 17.01 -2.52
N VAL A 79 15.68 17.16 -1.97
CA VAL A 79 16.23 18.46 -1.52
C VAL A 79 16.59 19.35 -2.70
N GLU A 80 17.10 18.77 -3.79
CA GLU A 80 17.49 19.49 -5.01
C GLU A 80 16.29 19.96 -5.85
N MET A 81 15.10 19.39 -5.64
CA MET A 81 13.88 19.90 -6.26
C MET A 81 13.61 21.34 -5.84
N THR A 82 13.15 22.17 -6.77
CA THR A 82 12.66 23.52 -6.45
C THR A 82 11.42 23.43 -5.56
N PRO A 83 11.06 24.51 -4.84
CA PRO A 83 9.80 24.55 -4.10
C PRO A 83 8.58 24.22 -4.98
N GLU A 84 8.56 24.73 -6.22
CA GLU A 84 7.48 24.55 -7.18
C GLU A 84 7.36 23.08 -7.63
N GLU A 85 8.48 22.41 -7.85
CA GLU A 85 8.50 20.98 -8.19
C GLU A 85 7.99 20.12 -7.03
N ARG A 86 8.38 20.42 -5.80
CA ARG A 86 7.85 19.72 -4.61
C ARG A 86 6.37 19.98 -4.40
N GLU A 87 5.90 21.21 -4.61
CA GLU A 87 4.50 21.56 -4.53
C GLU A 87 3.67 20.81 -5.58
N ALA A 88 4.14 20.80 -6.83
CA ALA A 88 3.47 20.06 -7.89
C ALA A 88 3.41 18.56 -7.61
N LEU A 89 4.49 17.97 -7.10
CA LEU A 89 4.55 16.57 -6.72
C LEU A 89 3.59 16.26 -5.55
N GLY A 90 3.55 17.13 -4.55
CA GLY A 90 2.63 17.01 -3.41
C GLY A 90 1.17 17.15 -3.82
N GLN A 91 0.86 18.10 -4.70
CA GLN A 91 -0.50 18.29 -5.21
C GLN A 91 -0.98 17.08 -6.02
N ALA A 92 -0.13 16.53 -6.88
CA ALA A 92 -0.43 15.30 -7.61
C ALA A 92 -0.70 14.11 -6.65
N GLY A 93 0.09 14.00 -5.57
CA GLY A 93 -0.14 13.02 -4.51
C GLY A 93 -1.47 13.21 -3.79
N ARG A 94 -1.83 14.45 -3.47
CA ARG A 94 -3.12 14.77 -2.87
C ARG A 94 -4.30 14.39 -3.76
N GLU A 95 -4.22 14.68 -5.05
CA GLU A 95 -5.25 14.29 -6.02
C GLU A 95 -5.37 12.77 -6.13
N HIS A 96 -4.25 12.06 -6.13
CA HIS A 96 -4.21 10.60 -6.09
C HIS A 96 -4.95 10.05 -4.86
N VAL A 97 -4.68 10.59 -3.67
CA VAL A 97 -5.35 10.19 -2.43
C VAL A 97 -6.86 10.48 -2.50
N GLN A 98 -7.25 11.67 -2.90
CA GLN A 98 -8.67 12.06 -3.00
C GLN A 98 -9.44 11.15 -3.97
N LYS A 99 -8.80 10.77 -5.07
CA LYS A 99 -9.42 9.92 -6.09
C LYS A 99 -9.54 8.45 -5.65
N ASN A 100 -8.51 7.91 -5.00
CA ASN A 100 -8.38 6.46 -4.79
C ASN A 100 -8.63 6.01 -3.35
N TYR A 101 -8.51 6.92 -2.38
CA TYR A 101 -8.60 6.60 -0.94
C TYR A 101 -9.63 7.48 -0.21
N SER A 102 -10.55 8.12 -0.93
CA SER A 102 -11.63 8.89 -0.28
C SER A 102 -12.61 7.95 0.44
N PHE A 103 -13.26 8.48 1.48
CA PHE A 103 -14.26 7.72 2.23
C PHE A 103 -15.45 7.32 1.35
N GLU A 104 -15.83 8.18 0.40
CA GLU A 104 -16.89 7.90 -0.56
C GLU A 104 -16.55 6.71 -1.43
N LYS A 105 -15.31 6.67 -1.96
CA LYS A 105 -14.86 5.52 -2.76
C LYS A 105 -14.79 4.26 -1.90
N PHE A 106 -14.21 4.33 -0.73
CA PHE A 106 -14.15 3.21 0.21
C PHE A 106 -15.53 2.63 0.49
N THR A 107 -16.50 3.49 0.82
CA THR A 107 -17.87 3.08 1.10
C THR A 107 -18.52 2.41 -0.10
N LYS A 108 -18.37 3.01 -1.28
CA LYS A 108 -18.91 2.45 -2.53
C LYS A 108 -18.32 1.08 -2.84
N ASP A 109 -16.99 0.96 -2.80
CA ASP A 109 -16.29 -0.29 -3.11
C ASP A 109 -16.69 -1.41 -2.13
N TRP A 110 -16.84 -1.09 -0.84
CA TRP A 110 -17.30 -2.07 0.15
C TRP A 110 -18.75 -2.52 -0.07
N ILE A 111 -19.65 -1.60 -0.42
CA ILE A 111 -21.03 -1.96 -0.76
C ILE A 111 -21.05 -2.91 -1.96
N GLU A 112 -20.31 -2.58 -3.03
CA GLU A 112 -20.22 -3.42 -4.22
C GLU A 112 -19.67 -4.82 -3.90
N VAL A 113 -18.63 -4.92 -3.07
CA VAL A 113 -18.06 -6.22 -2.65
C VAL A 113 -19.05 -7.02 -1.82
N VAL A 114 -19.71 -6.38 -0.85
CA VAL A 114 -20.70 -7.08 0.00
C VAL A 114 -21.89 -7.57 -0.83
N ASP A 115 -22.41 -6.73 -1.71
CA ASP A 115 -23.54 -7.09 -2.58
C ASP A 115 -23.18 -8.25 -3.51
N ASP A 116 -22.00 -8.20 -4.14
CA ASP A 116 -21.50 -9.28 -5.00
C ASP A 116 -21.33 -10.61 -4.23
N VAL A 117 -20.78 -10.55 -3.03
CA VAL A 117 -20.62 -11.74 -2.17
C VAL A 117 -21.99 -12.31 -1.77
N VAL A 118 -22.93 -11.47 -1.37
CA VAL A 118 -24.29 -11.92 -1.00
C VAL A 118 -25.03 -12.48 -2.20
N GLU A 119 -24.89 -11.86 -3.37
CA GLU A 119 -25.51 -12.38 -4.60
C GLU A 119 -24.95 -13.75 -4.97
N LYS A 120 -23.63 -13.93 -4.92
CA LYS A 120 -22.97 -15.19 -5.30
C LYS A 120 -23.13 -16.31 -4.27
N HIS A 121 -23.02 -15.97 -3.00
CA HIS A 121 -22.88 -16.94 -1.92
C HIS A 121 -24.08 -16.96 -0.95
N GLY A 122 -25.00 -16.00 -1.04
CA GLY A 122 -26.10 -15.81 -0.11
C GLY A 122 -25.66 -15.19 1.21
N SER A 123 -26.64 -14.95 2.09
CA SER A 123 -26.42 -14.50 3.47
C SER A 123 -26.11 -15.70 4.38
N TRP A 124 -25.91 -15.43 5.67
CA TRP A 124 -25.79 -16.49 6.67
C TRP A 124 -26.96 -17.49 6.64
N GLU A 125 -28.17 -17.01 6.37
CA GLU A 125 -29.42 -17.84 6.36
C GLU A 125 -29.66 -18.48 4.99
N THR A 126 -29.25 -17.84 3.90
CA THR A 126 -29.56 -18.25 2.52
C THR A 126 -28.34 -18.72 1.74
N ARG A 127 -27.36 -19.31 2.40
CA ARG A 127 -26.09 -19.73 1.82
C ARG A 127 -26.25 -20.47 0.49
N LYS A 128 -25.51 -19.99 -0.51
CA LYS A 128 -25.41 -20.61 -1.83
C LYS A 128 -24.04 -21.25 -1.98
N ASN A 129 -24.00 -22.46 -2.56
CA ASN A 129 -22.75 -23.16 -2.86
C ASN A 129 -21.81 -23.39 -1.66
N TYR A 130 -22.31 -23.25 -0.46
CA TYR A 130 -21.52 -23.53 0.74
C TYR A 130 -21.51 -25.03 1.00
N LYS A 131 -20.32 -25.64 0.90
CA LYS A 131 -20.09 -27.01 1.37
C LYS A 131 -19.51 -26.93 2.78
N THR A 132 -20.21 -27.49 3.75
CA THR A 132 -19.59 -27.87 5.01
C THR A 132 -18.53 -28.94 4.75
N TYR A 133 -17.48 -29.01 5.57
CA TYR A 133 -16.53 -30.13 5.50
C TYR A 133 -17.28 -31.47 5.63
N GLU A 134 -16.93 -32.41 4.79
CA GLU A 134 -17.36 -33.80 4.89
C GLU A 134 -16.38 -34.55 5.80
N PHE A 135 -16.90 -35.26 6.80
CA PHE A 135 -16.07 -36.20 7.53
C PHE A 135 -15.86 -37.43 6.67
N THR A 136 -14.62 -37.75 6.34
CA THR A 136 -14.27 -39.03 5.75
C THR A 136 -13.84 -39.95 6.88
N GLU A 137 -14.61 -40.98 7.17
CA GLU A 137 -14.12 -42.09 8.00
C GLU A 137 -13.04 -42.83 7.23
N LEU A 138 -11.85 -42.99 7.86
CA LEU A 138 -10.71 -43.71 7.32
C LEU A 138 -10.82 -45.21 7.64
#